data_0ab73bb837ad948e72a28166b93c3083
#
_entry.id   0ab73bb837ad948e72a28166b93c3083
#
_cell.length_a   1.000
_cell.length_b   1.000
_cell.length_c   1.000
_cell.angle_alpha   90.00
_cell.angle_beta   90.00
_cell.angle_gamma   90.00
#
_symmetry.space_group_name_H-M   'P 1'
#
loop_
_entity.id
_entity.type
_entity.pdbx_description
1 polymer ?
#
loop_
_entity_poly.entity_id
_entity_poly.type
_entity_poly.pdbx_seq_one_letter_code
_entity_poly.pdbx_strand_id
1 'polypeptide(L)'
;MNARVAVLGSVILSACGGGTPKNMIPGDRGPALTVEVLNASGRAGEARVGTRLLRRAGIDVVYFGNATDDASGLDSTRIIVRRGAAKVGERIRTALGIGRVEVQLDSARLLDVSVLLGADFSAAPRRPLDFHP
;
A
#
# COMPACT_ATOMS: atom_id res chain seq x y z
N MET A 1 54.66 50.30 -12.39
CA MET A 1 55.19 49.39 -11.39
C MET A 1 54.09 48.52 -10.86
N ASN A 2 54.10 47.38 -11.33
CA ASN A 2 53.64 46.11 -10.84
C ASN A 2 52.30 46.02 -10.05
N ALA A 3 51.19 45.96 -10.76
CA ALA A 3 49.98 45.44 -10.27
C ALA A 3 49.97 43.90 -10.52
N ARG A 4 50.12 43.15 -9.48
CA ARG A 4 49.91 41.71 -9.54
C ARG A 4 48.45 41.42 -9.30
N VAL A 5 47.78 41.04 -10.32
CA VAL A 5 46.42 40.50 -10.22
C VAL A 5 46.52 39.05 -9.78
N ALA A 6 46.10 38.79 -8.57
CA ALA A 6 45.92 37.44 -8.08
C ALA A 6 44.55 36.94 -8.55
N VAL A 7 44.56 36.01 -9.48
CA VAL A 7 43.34 35.28 -9.86
C VAL A 7 43.08 34.22 -8.82
N LEU A 8 42.11 34.46 -7.96
CA LEU A 8 41.56 33.40 -7.11
C LEU A 8 40.61 32.51 -7.96
N GLY A 9 41.10 31.36 -8.28
CA GLY A 9 40.25 30.32 -8.85
C GLY A 9 39.26 29.81 -7.81
N SER A 10 38.00 30.15 -7.98
CA SER A 10 36.92 29.55 -7.23
C SER A 10 36.71 28.12 -7.70
N VAL A 11 37.12 27.18 -6.88
CA VAL A 11 36.77 25.78 -7.07
C VAL A 11 35.34 25.61 -6.56
N ILE A 12 34.41 25.54 -7.48
CA ILE A 12 33.05 25.15 -7.16
C ILE A 12 33.05 23.62 -7.00
N LEU A 13 33.08 23.13 -5.77
CA LEU A 13 32.75 21.74 -5.50
C LEU A 13 31.22 21.59 -5.65
N SER A 14 30.78 21.16 -6.81
CA SER A 14 29.45 20.62 -6.99
C SER A 14 29.40 19.29 -6.28
N ALA A 15 28.89 19.30 -5.06
CA ALA A 15 28.47 18.08 -4.38
C ALA A 15 27.23 17.58 -5.11
N CYS A 16 27.41 16.79 -6.16
CA CYS A 16 26.36 15.94 -6.69
C CYS A 16 26.03 14.92 -5.62
N GLY A 17 24.99 15.17 -4.84
CA GLY A 17 24.31 14.18 -4.06
C GLY A 17 23.66 13.17 -5.00
N GLY A 18 24.50 12.36 -5.65
CA GLY A 18 24.07 11.22 -6.42
C GLY A 18 23.53 10.18 -5.45
N GLY A 19 22.23 10.21 -5.20
CA GLY A 19 21.55 9.01 -4.72
C GLY A 19 21.86 7.93 -5.74
N THR A 20 22.65 6.93 -5.34
CA THR A 20 22.87 5.73 -6.16
C THR A 20 21.52 5.22 -6.59
N PRO A 21 21.24 5.10 -7.92
CA PRO A 21 20.06 4.39 -8.34
C PRO A 21 20.20 2.99 -7.76
N LYS A 22 19.32 2.63 -6.82
CA LYS A 22 19.15 1.23 -6.47
C LYS A 22 18.91 0.53 -7.79
N ASN A 23 19.80 -0.37 -8.17
CA ASN A 23 19.59 -1.24 -9.31
C ASN A 23 18.28 -1.96 -9.05
N MET A 24 17.18 -1.39 -9.53
CA MET A 24 15.91 -2.07 -9.52
C MET A 24 16.03 -3.20 -10.52
N ILE A 25 16.16 -4.40 -9.99
CA ILE A 25 16.00 -5.62 -10.80
C ILE A 25 14.61 -5.52 -11.43
N PRO A 26 14.48 -5.61 -12.76
CA PRO A 26 13.19 -5.63 -13.40
C PRO A 26 12.31 -6.68 -12.76
N GLY A 27 11.21 -6.25 -12.12
CA GLY A 27 10.33 -7.12 -11.34
C GLY A 27 10.45 -6.97 -9.82
N ASP A 28 11.46 -6.27 -9.28
CA ASP A 28 11.54 -5.93 -7.87
C ASP A 28 10.57 -4.78 -7.54
N ARG A 29 9.45 -5.13 -6.96
CA ARG A 29 8.40 -4.18 -6.56
C ARG A 29 8.61 -3.62 -5.15
N GLY A 30 9.81 -3.71 -4.60
CA GLY A 30 10.11 -3.37 -3.23
C GLY A 30 9.71 -4.48 -2.24
N PRO A 31 9.85 -4.26 -0.92
CA PRO A 31 9.48 -5.27 0.07
C PRO A 31 8.01 -5.66 -0.12
N ALA A 32 7.76 -6.96 -0.27
CA ALA A 32 6.42 -7.50 -0.44
C ALA A 32 5.57 -7.18 0.79
N LEU A 33 4.44 -6.50 0.57
CA LEU A 33 3.43 -6.28 1.59
C LEU A 33 2.58 -7.53 1.73
N THR A 34 2.50 -8.06 2.95
CA THR A 34 1.63 -9.18 3.27
C THR A 34 0.31 -8.67 3.84
N VAL A 35 -0.79 -9.04 3.18
CA VAL A 35 -2.13 -8.55 3.49
C VAL A 35 -3.10 -9.70 3.72
N GLU A 36 -3.94 -9.58 4.73
CA GLU A 36 -5.14 -10.39 4.88
C GLU A 36 -6.39 -9.58 4.49
N VAL A 37 -7.37 -10.24 3.90
CA VAL A 37 -8.65 -9.63 3.53
C VAL A 37 -9.78 -10.41 4.20
N LEU A 38 -10.49 -9.73 5.09
CA LEU A 38 -11.58 -10.30 5.85
C LEU A 38 -12.92 -9.67 5.45
N ASN A 39 -13.89 -10.52 5.14
CA ASN A 39 -15.24 -10.07 4.84
C ASN A 39 -15.99 -9.78 6.15
N ALA A 40 -16.24 -8.53 6.43
CA ALA A 40 -17.04 -8.06 7.56
C ALA A 40 -18.37 -7.41 7.10
N SER A 41 -18.69 -7.47 5.79
CA SER A 41 -19.87 -6.85 5.20
C SER A 41 -21.17 -7.62 5.43
N GLY A 42 -21.09 -8.90 5.78
CA GLY A 42 -22.24 -9.80 5.81
C GLY A 42 -22.68 -10.33 4.43
N ARG A 43 -22.02 -9.93 3.35
CA ARG A 43 -22.32 -10.41 1.98
C ARG A 43 -21.28 -11.43 1.53
N ALA A 44 -21.75 -12.57 1.06
CA ALA A 44 -20.87 -13.63 0.57
C ALA A 44 -20.01 -13.17 -0.64
N GLY A 45 -18.75 -13.63 -0.67
CA GLY A 45 -17.86 -13.43 -1.81
C GLY A 45 -17.07 -12.12 -1.83
N GLU A 46 -17.31 -11.17 -0.94
CA GLU A 46 -16.65 -9.86 -0.94
C GLU A 46 -15.12 -9.95 -0.69
N ALA A 47 -14.68 -10.84 0.20
CA ALA A 47 -13.25 -11.05 0.43
C ALA A 47 -12.52 -11.51 -0.84
N ARG A 48 -13.15 -12.34 -1.65
CA ARG A 48 -12.59 -12.81 -2.92
C ARG A 48 -12.46 -11.67 -3.93
N VAL A 49 -13.45 -10.79 -3.98
CA VAL A 49 -13.42 -9.61 -4.86
C VAL A 49 -12.31 -8.64 -4.44
N GLY A 50 -12.24 -8.30 -3.14
CA GLY A 50 -11.19 -7.44 -2.59
C GLY A 50 -9.79 -8.02 -2.84
N THR A 51 -9.62 -9.32 -2.66
CA THR A 51 -8.37 -10.02 -2.95
C THR A 51 -7.95 -9.87 -4.40
N ARG A 52 -8.87 -10.03 -5.35
CA ARG A 52 -8.55 -9.85 -6.78
C ARG A 52 -8.10 -8.42 -7.09
N LEU A 53 -8.78 -7.41 -6.54
CA LEU A 53 -8.40 -6.01 -6.72
C LEU A 53 -6.99 -5.74 -6.21
N LEU A 54 -6.66 -6.22 -5.02
CA LEU A 54 -5.35 -6.04 -4.43
C LEU A 54 -4.25 -6.76 -5.21
N ARG A 55 -4.47 -8.00 -5.61
CA ARG A 55 -3.52 -8.77 -6.42
C ARG A 55 -3.25 -8.13 -7.79
N ARG A 56 -4.25 -7.54 -8.42
CA ARG A 56 -4.06 -6.75 -9.65
C ARG A 56 -3.19 -5.53 -9.45
N ALA A 57 -3.25 -4.91 -8.28
CA ALA A 57 -2.38 -3.81 -7.90
C ALA A 57 -0.97 -4.25 -7.46
N GLY A 58 -0.66 -5.54 -7.56
CA GLY A 58 0.64 -6.11 -7.19
C GLY A 58 0.83 -6.28 -5.69
N ILE A 59 -0.26 -6.35 -4.93
CA ILE A 59 -0.24 -6.54 -3.48
C ILE A 59 -0.44 -8.02 -3.18
N ASP A 60 0.43 -8.58 -2.34
CA ASP A 60 0.35 -9.98 -1.96
C ASP A 60 -0.69 -10.20 -0.85
N VAL A 61 -1.79 -10.88 -1.21
CA VAL A 61 -2.81 -11.30 -0.26
C VAL A 61 -2.51 -12.73 0.16
N VAL A 62 -2.06 -12.87 1.40
CA VAL A 62 -1.65 -14.16 1.98
C VAL A 62 -2.82 -14.95 2.57
N TYR A 63 -3.88 -14.26 2.94
CA TYR A 63 -5.09 -14.88 3.47
C TYR A 63 -6.34 -14.07 3.11
N PHE A 64 -7.44 -14.74 2.84
CA PHE A 64 -8.75 -14.12 2.74
C PHE A 64 -9.83 -15.06 3.26
N GLY A 65 -10.85 -14.49 3.89
CA GLY A 65 -11.93 -15.24 4.50
C GLY A 65 -12.98 -14.33 5.12
N ASN A 66 -13.77 -14.88 6.03
CA ASN A 66 -14.75 -14.11 6.79
C ASN A 66 -14.10 -13.53 8.05
N ALA A 67 -14.54 -12.34 8.45
CA ALA A 67 -14.22 -11.80 9.76
C ALA A 67 -14.86 -12.67 10.86
N THR A 68 -14.29 -12.62 12.05
CA THR A 68 -14.88 -13.23 13.25
C THR A 68 -16.18 -12.50 13.63
N ASP A 69 -17.04 -13.13 14.40
CA ASP A 69 -18.36 -12.57 14.72
C ASP A 69 -18.29 -11.20 15.41
N ASP A 70 -17.29 -10.98 16.24
CA ASP A 70 -17.04 -9.70 16.91
C ASP A 70 -16.55 -8.59 15.98
N ALA A 71 -16.01 -8.95 14.83
CA ALA A 71 -15.53 -8.03 13.79
C ALA A 71 -16.43 -7.97 12.55
N SER A 72 -17.55 -8.70 12.55
CA SER A 72 -18.53 -8.74 11.45
C SER A 72 -19.54 -7.58 11.52
N GLY A 73 -20.27 -7.36 10.42
CA GLY A 73 -21.35 -6.37 10.37
C GLY A 73 -20.85 -4.94 10.33
N LEU A 74 -19.68 -4.69 9.76
CA LEU A 74 -19.15 -3.34 9.58
C LEU A 74 -19.85 -2.61 8.43
N ASP A 75 -20.24 -1.36 8.67
CA ASP A 75 -20.75 -0.48 7.63
C ASP A 75 -19.63 0.05 6.73
N SER A 76 -18.49 0.34 7.30
CA SER A 76 -17.34 0.95 6.63
C SER A 76 -16.14 0.04 6.60
N THR A 77 -15.48 -0.03 5.44
CA THR A 77 -14.24 -0.77 5.26
C THR A 77 -13.11 -0.15 6.08
N ARG A 78 -12.36 -0.99 6.78
CA ARG A 78 -11.23 -0.59 7.62
C ARG A 78 -9.95 -1.24 7.09
N ILE A 79 -8.91 -0.45 7.01
CA ILE A 79 -7.57 -0.87 6.60
C ILE A 79 -6.65 -0.66 7.78
N ILE A 80 -6.29 -1.73 8.46
CA ILE A 80 -5.55 -1.69 9.71
C ILE A 80 -4.09 -2.03 9.44
N VAL A 81 -3.22 -1.03 9.59
CA VAL A 81 -1.77 -1.22 9.46
C VAL A 81 -1.25 -1.85 10.73
N ARG A 82 -0.71 -3.06 10.61
CA ARG A 82 -0.13 -3.85 11.72
C ARG A 82 1.37 -3.65 11.84
N ARG A 83 2.02 -3.35 10.72
CA ARG A 83 3.46 -3.05 10.65
C ARG A 83 3.70 -1.89 9.69
N GLY A 84 4.63 -1.02 10.04
CA GLY A 84 5.00 0.13 9.21
C GLY A 84 4.19 1.39 9.51
N ALA A 85 4.10 2.26 8.53
CA ALA A 85 3.46 3.57 8.64
C ALA A 85 2.12 3.64 7.88
N ALA A 86 1.34 4.68 8.14
CA ALA A 86 0.03 4.91 7.53
C ALA A 86 0.05 4.86 5.99
N LYS A 87 1.16 5.28 5.35
CA LYS A 87 1.28 5.22 3.88
C LYS A 87 1.16 3.82 3.29
N VAL A 88 1.47 2.79 4.06
CA VAL A 88 1.27 1.39 3.68
C VAL A 88 -0.23 1.11 3.51
N GLY A 89 -1.04 1.57 4.45
CA GLY A 89 -2.50 1.50 4.38
C GLY A 89 -3.08 2.33 3.23
N GLU A 90 -2.52 3.51 2.95
CA GLU A 90 -2.97 4.35 1.84
C GLU A 90 -2.75 3.68 0.47
N ARG A 91 -1.70 2.91 0.32
CA ARG A 91 -1.49 2.09 -0.88
C ARG A 91 -2.61 1.06 -1.07
N ILE A 92 -3.02 0.41 0.01
CA ILE A 92 -4.14 -0.54 0.00
C ILE A 92 -5.45 0.18 -0.33
N ARG A 93 -5.70 1.32 0.31
CA ARG A 93 -6.88 2.14 0.06
C ARG A 93 -7.00 2.57 -1.41
N THR A 94 -5.91 2.99 -2.01
CA THR A 94 -5.87 3.36 -3.44
C THR A 94 -6.25 2.17 -4.33
N ALA A 95 -5.74 0.98 -4.02
CA ALA A 95 -6.03 -0.23 -4.79
C ALA A 95 -7.49 -0.70 -4.64
N LEU A 96 -8.07 -0.55 -3.45
CA LEU A 96 -9.48 -0.90 -3.19
C LEU A 96 -10.47 0.18 -3.67
N GLY A 97 -10.02 1.43 -3.73
CA GLY A 97 -10.87 2.59 -4.02
C GLY A 97 -11.72 3.07 -2.84
N ILE A 98 -11.63 2.41 -1.69
CA ILE A 98 -12.40 2.72 -0.48
C ILE A 98 -11.67 2.23 0.76
N GLY A 99 -12.03 2.75 1.91
CA GLY A 99 -11.57 2.30 3.21
C GLY A 99 -11.00 3.42 4.05
N ARG A 100 -11.01 3.22 5.35
CA ARG A 100 -10.40 4.10 6.34
C ARG A 100 -9.11 3.46 6.84
N VAL A 101 -8.01 4.19 6.74
CA VAL A 101 -6.71 3.73 7.23
C VAL A 101 -6.58 4.01 8.71
N GLU A 102 -6.22 2.99 9.46
CA GLU A 102 -5.93 3.04 10.88
C GLU A 102 -4.59 2.37 11.15
N VAL A 103 -3.79 2.93 12.03
CA VAL A 103 -2.53 2.32 12.46
C VAL A 103 -2.74 1.69 13.83
N GLN A 104 -2.71 0.37 13.88
CA GLN A 104 -2.80 -0.43 15.09
C GLN A 104 -1.70 -1.48 15.07
N LEU A 105 -0.49 -1.06 15.44
CA LEU A 105 0.69 -1.91 15.38
C LEU A 105 0.54 -3.14 16.28
N ASP A 106 0.82 -4.29 15.72
CA ASP A 106 0.74 -5.57 16.41
C ASP A 106 1.85 -6.50 15.92
N SER A 107 2.91 -6.60 16.70
CA SER A 107 4.06 -7.44 16.36
C SER A 107 3.77 -8.95 16.44
N ALA A 108 2.71 -9.35 17.11
CA ALA A 108 2.28 -10.75 17.17
C ALA A 108 1.66 -11.22 15.85
N ARG A 109 1.15 -10.30 15.03
CA ARG A 109 0.64 -10.61 13.71
C ARG A 109 1.78 -10.74 12.70
N LEU A 110 1.76 -11.83 11.92
CA LEU A 110 2.77 -12.12 10.89
C LEU A 110 2.40 -11.52 9.53
N LEU A 111 1.73 -10.36 9.53
CA LEU A 111 1.29 -9.66 8.34
C LEU A 111 1.38 -8.13 8.55
N ASP A 112 1.40 -7.40 7.44
CA ASP A 112 1.58 -5.95 7.48
C ASP A 112 0.25 -5.21 7.59
N VAL A 113 -0.80 -5.69 6.93
CA VAL A 113 -2.11 -5.03 6.88
C VAL A 113 -3.25 -6.03 6.99
N SER A 114 -4.24 -5.70 7.84
CA SER A 114 -5.53 -6.38 7.89
C SER A 114 -6.59 -5.50 7.25
N VAL A 115 -7.28 -6.00 6.24
CA VAL A 115 -8.40 -5.33 5.57
C VAL A 115 -9.71 -5.97 6.04
N LEU A 116 -10.59 -5.16 6.64
CA LEU A 116 -11.95 -5.56 7.01
C LEU A 116 -12.93 -4.89 6.02
N LEU A 117 -13.47 -5.67 5.11
CA LEU A 117 -14.43 -5.15 4.12
C LEU A 117 -15.79 -4.93 4.76
N GLY A 118 -16.25 -3.69 4.78
CA GLY A 118 -17.57 -3.30 5.26
C GLY A 118 -18.63 -3.30 4.15
N ALA A 119 -19.86 -2.94 4.52
CA ALA A 119 -20.97 -2.86 3.58
C ALA A 119 -20.73 -1.83 2.46
N ASP A 120 -19.97 -0.77 2.71
CA ASP A 120 -19.60 0.25 1.74
C ASP A 120 -18.77 -0.30 0.58
N PHE A 121 -18.00 -1.36 0.78
CA PHE A 121 -17.25 -2.02 -0.28
C PHE A 121 -18.17 -2.62 -1.35
N SER A 122 -19.27 -3.20 -0.95
CA SER A 122 -20.27 -3.77 -1.87
C SER A 122 -21.02 -2.69 -2.66
N ALA A 123 -21.21 -1.53 -2.04
CA ALA A 123 -21.92 -0.39 -2.63
C ALA A 123 -21.02 0.48 -3.53
N ALA A 124 -19.70 0.35 -3.42
CA ALA A 124 -18.76 1.14 -4.21
C ALA A 124 -18.89 0.82 -5.71
N PRO A 125 -18.89 1.84 -6.59
CA PRO A 125 -18.91 1.62 -8.02
C PRO A 125 -17.66 0.88 -8.45
N ARG A 126 -17.83 -0.34 -8.95
CA ARG A 126 -16.72 -1.14 -9.48
C ARG A 126 -16.52 -0.76 -10.93
N ARG A 127 -15.30 -0.40 -11.31
CA ARG A 127 -14.96 -0.30 -12.72
C ARG A 127 -15.23 -1.65 -13.38
N PRO A 128 -15.93 -1.67 -14.53
CA PRO A 128 -16.03 -2.89 -15.31
C PRO A 128 -14.63 -3.46 -15.51
N LEU A 129 -14.52 -4.76 -15.33
CA LEU A 129 -13.30 -5.45 -15.64
C LEU A 129 -13.18 -5.42 -17.15
N ASP A 130 -12.35 -4.55 -17.70
CA ASP A 130 -12.00 -4.58 -19.12
C ASP A 130 -11.31 -5.91 -19.39
N PHE A 131 -12.12 -6.89 -19.76
CA PHE A 131 -11.64 -8.08 -20.41
C PHE A 131 -11.24 -7.67 -21.83
N HIS A 132 -9.98 -7.34 -22.01
CA HIS A 132 -9.45 -7.39 -23.35
C HIS A 132 -9.28 -8.87 -23.72
N PRO A 133 -9.93 -9.30 -24.83
CA PRO A 133 -9.72 -10.64 -25.36
C PRO A 133 -8.27 -10.84 -25.83
#